data_b4bc17573eec9a7331ed1705c73f8771
#
_entry.id   b4bc17573eec9a7331ed1705c73f8771
#
_cell.length_a   1.000
_cell.length_b   1.000
_cell.length_c   1.000
_cell.angle_alpha   90.00
_cell.angle_beta   90.00
_cell.angle_gamma   90.00
#
_symmetry.space_group_name_H-M   'P 1'
#
loop_
_entity.id
_entity.type
_entity.pdbx_description
1 polymer ?
#
loop_
_entity_poly.entity_id
_entity_poly.type
_entity_poly.pdbx_seq_one_letter_code
_entity_poly.pdbx_strand_id
1 'polypeptide(L)'
;MGEKSADRSVPKRADPQRPDFNRKMEFFPSRITGDSMNRRPHEAGQETKEAGHSGCLADAIRPFHVMEILARARQLEASGRSILHLEIGEPDFPTPDPVNAAAIRFLAEGQVRYTPAAGLPELRERIAGYYAERYGVAVAPQRIFLTPGASGAFSLALAVALSPGRRVMLADPGYPCYFNFVRLYSGDPHAVPVGPEQDFHLNAALCRAHCGGDVPVAISASPSNPTGTVMHAEVLRELVEWFEAERGILISDEIYHGLEYGRQSVSALEFGEHAFVVNSFSKYFGMSASVRTLC
;
A
#
# COMPACT_ATOMS: atom_id res chain seq x y z
N MET A 1 39.55 15.07 -56.28
CA MET A 1 40.51 14.77 -55.20
C MET A 1 39.71 14.47 -53.99
N GLY A 2 39.59 13.20 -53.67
CA GLY A 2 38.78 12.71 -52.60
C GLY A 2 39.64 12.41 -51.39
N GLU A 3 39.15 12.77 -50.22
CA GLU A 3 39.68 12.25 -48.98
C GLU A 3 38.66 11.33 -48.29
N LYS A 4 39.09 10.07 -48.15
CA LYS A 4 38.39 9.04 -47.38
C LYS A 4 38.73 9.22 -45.92
N SER A 5 37.74 9.50 -45.11
CA SER A 5 37.89 9.40 -43.66
C SER A 5 37.71 7.95 -43.21
N ALA A 6 38.75 7.40 -42.58
CA ALA A 6 38.80 6.04 -42.05
C ALA A 6 38.08 5.96 -40.72
N ASP A 7 37.05 5.12 -40.71
CA ASP A 7 36.40 4.62 -39.50
C ASP A 7 37.37 3.71 -38.71
N ARG A 8 37.80 4.13 -37.54
CA ARG A 8 38.56 3.30 -36.59
C ARG A 8 37.61 2.82 -35.46
N SER A 9 36.93 1.71 -35.72
CA SER A 9 36.29 0.93 -34.68
C SER A 9 37.33 0.29 -33.76
N VAL A 10 37.40 0.76 -32.52
CA VAL A 10 38.21 0.17 -31.45
C VAL A 10 37.47 -1.08 -30.94
N PRO A 11 38.07 -2.29 -30.96
CA PRO A 11 37.45 -3.46 -30.37
C PRO A 11 37.43 -3.36 -28.84
N LYS A 12 36.25 -3.41 -28.25
CA LYS A 12 36.06 -3.55 -26.79
C LYS A 12 36.60 -4.91 -26.35
N ARG A 13 37.71 -4.92 -25.64
CA ARG A 13 38.19 -6.12 -24.94
C ARG A 13 37.15 -6.54 -23.91
N ALA A 14 36.69 -7.77 -23.95
CA ALA A 14 35.87 -8.39 -22.95
C ALA A 14 36.69 -8.55 -21.66
N ASP A 15 36.17 -8.04 -20.54
CA ASP A 15 36.73 -8.23 -19.20
C ASP A 15 36.39 -9.66 -18.74
N PRO A 16 37.40 -10.54 -18.50
CA PRO A 16 37.16 -11.94 -18.11
C PRO A 16 36.67 -12.11 -16.66
N GLN A 17 36.45 -11.05 -15.90
CA GLN A 17 36.00 -11.12 -14.50
C GLN A 17 34.56 -10.66 -14.27
N ARG A 18 33.79 -10.33 -15.28
CA ARG A 18 32.35 -10.09 -15.10
C ARG A 18 31.62 -11.42 -15.00
N PRO A 19 30.91 -11.69 -13.90
CA PRO A 19 30.03 -12.86 -13.83
C PRO A 19 28.94 -12.73 -14.89
N ASP A 20 28.78 -13.80 -15.69
CA ASP A 20 27.74 -13.91 -16.70
C ASP A 20 26.37 -14.08 -16.01
N PHE A 21 25.65 -12.96 -15.83
CA PHE A 21 24.31 -12.93 -15.23
C PHE A 21 23.23 -13.60 -16.11
N ASN A 22 23.54 -14.04 -17.33
CA ASN A 22 22.62 -14.76 -18.20
C ASN A 22 22.63 -16.28 -18.00
N ARG A 23 23.43 -16.80 -17.08
CA ARG A 23 23.43 -18.21 -16.75
C ARG A 23 22.31 -18.54 -15.78
N LYS A 24 21.12 -18.86 -16.31
CA LYS A 24 20.06 -19.70 -15.76
C LYS A 24 19.70 -19.44 -14.28
N MET A 25 18.76 -18.54 -14.03
CA MET A 25 17.87 -18.70 -12.91
C MET A 25 16.87 -19.85 -13.18
N GLU A 26 17.35 -21.08 -13.13
CA GLU A 26 16.50 -22.25 -12.91
C GLU A 26 16.30 -22.44 -11.41
N PHE A 27 15.53 -21.56 -10.81
CA PHE A 27 15.01 -21.75 -9.45
C PHE A 27 13.51 -21.51 -9.52
N PHE A 28 12.81 -22.60 -9.69
CA PHE A 28 11.53 -23.01 -9.12
C PHE A 28 11.00 -24.15 -9.99
N PRO A 29 10.75 -25.35 -9.46
CA PRO A 29 10.15 -26.41 -10.22
C PRO A 29 8.69 -26.02 -10.53
N SER A 30 8.40 -25.91 -11.81
CA SER A 30 7.03 -25.86 -12.36
C SER A 30 6.32 -27.19 -12.06
N ARG A 31 5.67 -27.29 -10.92
CA ARG A 31 4.66 -28.29 -10.63
C ARG A 31 3.44 -27.63 -10.04
N ILE A 32 2.71 -26.93 -10.90
CA ILE A 32 1.27 -26.81 -10.77
C ILE A 32 0.74 -27.46 -12.04
N THR A 33 0.71 -28.76 -12.04
CA THR A 33 -0.05 -29.54 -13.01
C THR A 33 -1.54 -29.31 -12.70
N GLY A 34 -2.21 -28.70 -13.66
CA GLY A 34 -3.65 -28.57 -13.65
C GLY A 34 -4.30 -29.94 -13.58
N ASP A 35 -5.21 -30.08 -12.64
CA ASP A 35 -6.40 -30.90 -12.79
C ASP A 35 -7.41 -30.54 -11.70
N SER A 36 -8.24 -29.54 -11.97
CA SER A 36 -9.56 -29.37 -11.29
C SER A 36 -10.40 -28.25 -11.90
N MET A 37 -10.49 -28.20 -13.24
CA MET A 37 -11.53 -27.37 -13.88
C MET A 37 -12.64 -28.27 -14.41
N ASN A 38 -13.47 -28.82 -13.51
CA ASN A 38 -14.85 -29.21 -13.85
C ASN A 38 -15.67 -29.46 -12.58
N ARG A 39 -16.10 -28.43 -11.88
CA ARG A 39 -17.20 -28.54 -10.92
C ARG A 39 -18.23 -27.47 -11.21
N ARG A 40 -19.43 -27.97 -11.53
CA ARG A 40 -20.68 -27.21 -11.71
C ARG A 40 -21.06 -26.54 -10.37
N PRO A 41 -21.76 -25.39 -10.38
CA PRO A 41 -22.31 -24.79 -9.18
C PRO A 41 -23.59 -25.56 -8.76
N HIS A 42 -23.76 -25.70 -7.48
CA HIS A 42 -24.84 -26.27 -6.70
C HIS A 42 -24.59 -27.69 -6.17
N GLU A 43 -24.22 -27.67 -4.88
CA GLU A 43 -24.98 -28.39 -3.84
C GLU A 43 -24.43 -27.96 -2.48
N ALA A 44 -25.28 -27.32 -1.69
CA ALA A 44 -25.00 -27.01 -0.28
C ALA A 44 -25.09 -28.34 0.50
N GLY A 45 -24.07 -28.63 1.31
CA GLY A 45 -24.16 -29.67 2.32
C GLY A 45 -23.02 -30.66 2.27
N GLN A 46 -22.05 -30.41 3.08
CA GLN A 46 -21.27 -31.30 3.95
C GLN A 46 -19.89 -30.71 4.19
N GLU A 47 -19.72 -30.17 5.38
CA GLU A 47 -18.41 -29.86 5.92
C GLU A 47 -17.60 -31.16 6.02
N THR A 48 -16.76 -31.41 5.03
CA THR A 48 -15.66 -32.36 5.22
C THR A 48 -14.62 -31.66 6.09
N LYS A 49 -14.55 -32.04 7.35
CA LYS A 49 -13.42 -31.78 8.23
C LYS A 49 -12.18 -32.39 7.59
N GLU A 50 -11.46 -31.61 6.78
CA GLU A 50 -10.10 -31.96 6.39
C GLU A 50 -9.20 -31.81 7.61
N ALA A 51 -8.46 -32.87 7.88
CA ALA A 51 -7.61 -33.04 9.03
C ALA A 51 -6.52 -31.97 9.12
N GLY A 52 -6.57 -31.16 10.14
CA GLY A 52 -5.47 -30.70 10.96
C GLY A 52 -4.26 -30.05 10.32
N HIS A 53 -4.36 -28.76 9.95
CA HIS A 53 -3.28 -27.81 10.25
C HIS A 53 -3.82 -26.85 11.30
N SER A 54 -3.81 -27.28 12.55
CA SER A 54 -4.33 -26.47 13.65
C SER A 54 -3.41 -25.28 13.88
N GLY A 55 -3.91 -24.07 13.59
CA GLY A 55 -3.33 -22.84 14.09
C GLY A 55 -2.28 -22.15 13.24
N CYS A 56 -2.19 -22.43 11.93
CA CYS A 56 -1.32 -21.65 11.05
C CYS A 56 -1.94 -20.28 10.79
N LEU A 57 -1.16 -19.20 10.98
CA LEU A 57 -1.57 -17.83 10.68
C LEU A 57 -2.06 -17.68 9.22
N ALA A 58 -1.52 -18.48 8.29
CA ALA A 58 -1.91 -18.48 6.90
C ALA A 58 -3.41 -18.78 6.70
N ASP A 59 -4.02 -19.59 7.56
CA ASP A 59 -5.45 -19.94 7.47
C ASP A 59 -6.37 -18.76 7.83
N ALA A 60 -5.83 -17.78 8.57
CA ALA A 60 -6.54 -16.56 8.93
C ALA A 60 -6.45 -15.45 7.87
N ILE A 61 -5.54 -15.57 6.90
CA ILE A 61 -5.33 -14.59 5.83
C ILE A 61 -6.27 -14.91 4.67
N ARG A 62 -7.13 -13.96 4.32
CA ARG A 62 -8.07 -14.12 3.21
C ARG A 62 -7.42 -13.74 1.88
N PRO A 63 -7.73 -14.45 0.79
CA PRO A 63 -7.29 -14.07 -0.55
C PRO A 63 -7.73 -12.65 -0.91
N PHE A 64 -6.90 -11.95 -1.65
CA PHE A 64 -7.27 -10.65 -2.22
C PHE A 64 -7.94 -10.89 -3.57
N HIS A 65 -9.26 -11.08 -3.56
CA HIS A 65 -10.07 -11.48 -4.72
C HIS A 65 -9.96 -10.57 -5.93
N VAL A 66 -9.60 -9.28 -5.74
CA VAL A 66 -9.36 -8.33 -6.84
C VAL A 66 -8.28 -8.84 -7.80
N MET A 67 -7.22 -9.48 -7.27
CA MET A 67 -6.15 -10.04 -8.11
C MET A 67 -6.61 -11.28 -8.89
N GLU A 68 -7.54 -12.06 -8.35
CA GLU A 68 -8.16 -13.19 -9.05
C GLU A 68 -9.04 -12.69 -10.20
N ILE A 69 -9.82 -11.63 -9.97
CA ILE A 69 -10.64 -10.97 -11.00
C ILE A 69 -9.74 -10.43 -12.12
N LEU A 70 -8.65 -9.73 -11.79
CA LEU A 70 -7.68 -9.24 -12.77
C LEU A 70 -7.08 -10.39 -13.60
N ALA A 71 -6.66 -11.47 -12.93
CA ALA A 71 -6.12 -12.64 -13.63
C ALA A 71 -7.14 -13.25 -14.60
N ARG A 72 -8.42 -13.32 -14.19
CA ARG A 72 -9.51 -13.80 -15.02
C ARG A 72 -9.79 -12.86 -16.20
N ALA A 73 -9.81 -11.54 -15.97
CA ALA A 73 -9.98 -10.55 -17.03
C ALA A 73 -8.90 -10.69 -18.11
N ARG A 74 -7.62 -10.79 -17.70
CA ARG A 74 -6.50 -11.00 -18.63
C ARG A 74 -6.59 -12.30 -19.45
N GLN A 75 -7.07 -13.39 -18.84
CA GLN A 75 -7.35 -14.65 -19.56
C GLN A 75 -8.42 -14.49 -20.63
N LEU A 76 -9.48 -13.74 -20.33
CA LEU A 76 -10.56 -13.47 -21.29
C LEU A 76 -10.06 -12.57 -22.44
N GLU A 77 -9.24 -11.57 -22.17
CA GLU A 77 -8.59 -10.73 -23.20
C GLU A 77 -7.67 -11.56 -24.11
N ALA A 78 -6.86 -12.44 -23.53
CA ALA A 78 -6.01 -13.35 -24.29
C ALA A 78 -6.82 -14.31 -25.19
N SER A 79 -8.09 -14.58 -24.87
CA SER A 79 -9.03 -15.33 -25.69
C SER A 79 -9.76 -14.48 -26.75
N GLY A 80 -9.39 -13.19 -26.91
CA GLY A 80 -9.95 -12.26 -27.89
C GLY A 80 -11.19 -11.50 -27.45
N ARG A 81 -11.57 -11.53 -26.15
CA ARG A 81 -12.69 -10.73 -25.63
C ARG A 81 -12.22 -9.32 -25.28
N SER A 82 -13.05 -8.33 -25.58
CA SER A 82 -12.86 -6.97 -25.07
C SER A 82 -13.36 -6.89 -23.63
N ILE A 83 -12.50 -6.48 -22.70
CA ILE A 83 -12.80 -6.34 -21.27
C ILE A 83 -12.63 -4.88 -20.87
N LEU A 84 -13.59 -4.34 -20.14
CA LEU A 84 -13.48 -3.05 -19.49
C LEU A 84 -13.03 -3.29 -18.04
N HIS A 85 -11.81 -2.84 -17.71
CA HIS A 85 -11.22 -3.03 -16.40
C HIS A 85 -11.72 -1.99 -15.42
N LEU A 86 -12.37 -2.43 -14.33
CA LEU A 86 -12.84 -1.58 -13.23
C LEU A 86 -12.49 -2.19 -11.86
N GLU A 87 -11.73 -3.29 -11.85
CA GLU A 87 -11.42 -4.05 -10.64
C GLU A 87 -10.24 -3.49 -9.85
N ILE A 88 -9.34 -2.74 -10.50
CA ILE A 88 -8.18 -2.11 -9.86
C ILE A 88 -8.19 -0.61 -10.12
N GLY A 89 -8.12 0.18 -9.04
CA GLY A 89 -7.90 1.61 -9.12
C GLY A 89 -6.40 1.92 -9.21
N GLU A 90 -5.89 2.08 -10.43
CA GLU A 90 -4.54 2.58 -10.69
C GLU A 90 -4.61 3.91 -11.44
N PRO A 91 -3.65 4.84 -11.23
CA PRO A 91 -3.51 5.99 -12.13
C PRO A 91 -3.31 5.50 -13.56
N ASP A 92 -4.07 6.06 -14.51
CA ASP A 92 -4.00 5.74 -15.94
C ASP A 92 -3.00 6.62 -16.71
N PHE A 93 -2.34 7.53 -16.02
CA PHE A 93 -1.28 8.38 -16.54
C PHE A 93 0.11 7.82 -16.19
N PRO A 94 1.10 8.00 -17.06
CA PRO A 94 2.46 7.54 -16.81
C PRO A 94 3.13 8.33 -15.68
N THR A 95 4.15 7.72 -15.06
CA THR A 95 5.05 8.45 -14.15
C THR A 95 5.62 9.68 -14.86
N PRO A 96 5.61 10.88 -14.25
CA PRO A 96 6.09 12.11 -14.88
C PRO A 96 7.52 11.99 -15.42
N ASP A 97 7.77 12.56 -16.60
CA ASP A 97 9.08 12.51 -17.26
C ASP A 97 10.27 12.96 -16.39
N PRO A 98 10.16 14.02 -15.56
CA PRO A 98 11.27 14.41 -14.67
C PRO A 98 11.64 13.33 -13.65
N VAL A 99 10.66 12.55 -13.18
CA VAL A 99 10.87 11.43 -12.24
C VAL A 99 11.59 10.29 -12.94
N ASN A 100 11.12 9.91 -14.13
CA ASN A 100 11.76 8.88 -14.95
C ASN A 100 13.21 9.26 -15.31
N ALA A 101 13.43 10.51 -15.72
CA ALA A 101 14.76 11.00 -16.04
C ALA A 101 15.71 10.99 -14.83
N ALA A 102 15.20 11.33 -13.64
CA ALA A 102 15.98 11.28 -12.40
C ALA A 102 16.35 9.83 -12.04
N ALA A 103 15.43 8.89 -12.17
CA ALA A 103 15.67 7.48 -11.88
C ALA A 103 16.71 6.88 -12.86
N ILE A 104 16.59 7.15 -14.16
CA ILE A 104 17.55 6.70 -15.18
C ILE A 104 18.94 7.25 -14.88
N ARG A 105 19.06 8.54 -14.56
CA ARG A 105 20.33 9.17 -14.22
C ARG A 105 20.97 8.53 -12.97
N PHE A 106 20.20 8.32 -11.92
CA PHE A 106 20.66 7.70 -10.68
C PHE A 106 21.21 6.29 -10.92
N LEU A 107 20.51 5.49 -11.72
CA LEU A 107 20.94 4.14 -12.09
C LEU A 107 22.22 4.17 -12.96
N ALA A 108 22.29 5.10 -13.93
CA ALA A 108 23.44 5.25 -14.82
C ALA A 108 24.73 5.68 -14.06
N GLU A 109 24.59 6.47 -12.99
CA GLU A 109 25.69 6.88 -12.13
C GLU A 109 26.20 5.77 -11.20
N GLY A 110 25.50 4.61 -11.17
CA GLY A 110 25.90 3.44 -10.38
C GLY A 110 25.84 3.67 -8.87
N GLN A 111 25.02 4.61 -8.41
CA GLN A 111 24.91 4.97 -6.99
C GLN A 111 23.97 4.05 -6.19
N VAL A 112 23.65 2.86 -6.71
CA VAL A 112 22.78 1.89 -6.03
C VAL A 112 23.54 1.28 -4.84
N ARG A 113 23.21 1.73 -3.62
CA ARG A 113 23.85 1.30 -2.36
C ARG A 113 22.79 1.11 -1.29
N TYR A 114 23.19 0.57 -0.14
CA TYR A 114 22.35 0.54 1.04
C TYR A 114 21.99 1.97 1.48
N THR A 115 20.71 2.16 1.82
CA THR A 115 20.20 3.40 2.39
C THR A 115 20.10 3.28 3.92
N PRO A 116 20.08 4.40 4.67
CA PRO A 116 19.72 4.38 6.09
C PRO A 116 18.35 3.69 6.30
N ALA A 117 18.18 3.00 7.43
CA ALA A 117 16.96 2.23 7.72
C ALA A 117 15.67 3.07 7.69
N ALA A 118 15.73 4.35 8.07
CA ALA A 118 14.59 5.26 7.99
C ALA A 118 14.43 5.92 6.60
N GLY A 119 15.32 5.63 5.63
CA GLY A 119 15.37 6.26 4.32
C GLY A 119 16.37 7.44 4.24
N LEU A 120 16.56 7.94 3.02
CA LEU A 120 17.49 9.02 2.73
C LEU A 120 17.10 10.30 3.48
N PRO A 121 18.04 10.94 4.21
CA PRO A 121 17.76 12.18 4.96
C PRO A 121 17.18 13.29 4.09
N GLU A 122 17.74 13.48 2.89
CA GLU A 122 17.32 14.52 1.95
C GLU A 122 15.86 14.32 1.49
N LEU A 123 15.44 13.06 1.29
CA LEU A 123 14.05 12.76 0.93
C LEU A 123 13.10 13.02 2.11
N ARG A 124 13.51 12.67 3.32
CA ARG A 124 12.73 12.93 4.55
C ARG A 124 12.55 14.43 4.80
N GLU A 125 13.59 15.23 4.55
CA GLU A 125 13.53 16.70 4.59
C GLU A 125 12.57 17.25 3.53
N ARG A 126 12.59 16.70 2.31
CA ARG A 126 11.67 17.10 1.23
C ARG A 126 10.22 16.75 1.57
N ILE A 127 9.97 15.59 2.17
CA ILE A 127 8.63 15.20 2.63
C ILE A 127 8.17 16.13 3.75
N ALA A 128 9.04 16.47 4.71
CA ALA A 128 8.72 17.45 5.75
C ALA A 128 8.32 18.81 5.16
N GLY A 129 9.09 19.30 4.17
CA GLY A 129 8.76 20.51 3.41
C GLY A 129 7.40 20.43 2.71
N TYR A 130 7.10 19.31 2.05
CA TYR A 130 5.81 19.07 1.41
C TYR A 130 4.63 19.18 2.41
N TYR A 131 4.78 18.60 3.62
CA TYR A 131 3.74 18.72 4.65
C TYR A 131 3.56 20.15 5.15
N ALA A 132 4.66 20.89 5.31
CA ALA A 132 4.60 22.30 5.69
C ALA A 132 3.91 23.16 4.60
N GLU A 133 4.23 22.93 3.33
CA GLU A 133 3.66 23.69 2.21
C GLU A 133 2.18 23.33 1.96
N ARG A 134 1.83 22.06 2.05
CA ARG A 134 0.48 21.60 1.67
C ARG A 134 -0.53 21.69 2.82
N TYR A 135 -0.12 21.36 4.04
CA TYR A 135 -1.02 21.24 5.20
C TYR A 135 -0.71 22.25 6.31
N GLY A 136 0.35 23.04 6.17
CA GLY A 136 0.80 23.96 7.23
C GLY A 136 1.38 23.25 8.45
N VAL A 137 1.74 21.96 8.35
CA VAL A 137 2.19 21.13 9.47
C VAL A 137 3.71 20.97 9.46
N ALA A 138 4.35 21.33 10.57
CA ALA A 138 5.78 21.14 10.75
C ALA A 138 6.07 19.72 11.29
N VAL A 139 6.49 18.83 10.40
CA VAL A 139 6.91 17.46 10.77
C VAL A 139 8.44 17.39 10.83
N ALA A 140 8.98 16.96 11.97
CA ALA A 140 10.42 16.73 12.07
C ALA A 140 10.85 15.58 11.13
N PRO A 141 11.90 15.75 10.29
CA PRO A 141 12.35 14.69 9.38
C PRO A 141 12.63 13.35 10.08
N GLN A 142 13.02 13.38 11.37
CA GLN A 142 13.26 12.18 12.18
C GLN A 142 12.00 11.33 12.45
N ARG A 143 10.83 11.92 12.30
CA ARG A 143 9.54 11.23 12.43
C ARG A 143 9.04 10.62 11.12
N ILE A 144 9.77 10.79 10.02
CA ILE A 144 9.41 10.28 8.69
C ILE A 144 10.21 9.01 8.40
N PHE A 145 9.52 7.94 8.03
CA PHE A 145 10.10 6.65 7.68
C PHE A 145 9.69 6.27 6.27
N LEU A 146 10.66 5.88 5.44
CA LEU A 146 10.43 5.38 4.09
C LEU A 146 10.32 3.86 4.11
N THR A 147 9.33 3.33 3.40
CA THR A 147 9.03 1.89 3.41
C THR A 147 8.75 1.39 1.99
N PRO A 148 8.89 0.09 1.74
CA PRO A 148 8.45 -0.54 0.49
C PRO A 148 6.94 -0.43 0.29
N GLY A 149 6.48 0.74 -0.17
CA GLY A 149 5.07 1.09 -0.34
C GLY A 149 4.31 1.26 1.00
N ALA A 150 3.03 1.64 0.91
CA ALA A 150 2.16 1.79 2.06
C ALA A 150 2.00 0.49 2.87
N SER A 151 2.08 -0.68 2.22
CA SER A 151 2.03 -1.98 2.91
C SER A 151 3.16 -2.14 3.94
N GLY A 152 4.36 -1.66 3.62
CA GLY A 152 5.48 -1.63 4.56
C GLY A 152 5.21 -0.68 5.73
N ALA A 153 4.58 0.48 5.47
CA ALA A 153 4.21 1.43 6.52
C ALA A 153 3.15 0.83 7.48
N PHE A 154 2.10 0.19 6.95
CA PHE A 154 1.13 -0.54 7.79
C PHE A 154 1.78 -1.63 8.61
N SER A 155 2.72 -2.39 8.02
CA SER A 155 3.46 -3.43 8.73
C SER A 155 4.23 -2.86 9.92
N LEU A 156 4.95 -1.75 9.75
CA LEU A 156 5.69 -1.10 10.84
C LEU A 156 4.76 -0.51 11.89
N ALA A 157 3.72 0.22 11.50
CA ALA A 157 2.78 0.84 12.41
C ALA A 157 2.06 -0.22 13.27
N LEU A 158 1.59 -1.30 12.67
CA LEU A 158 0.91 -2.38 13.38
C LEU A 158 1.85 -3.20 14.26
N ALA A 159 3.10 -3.42 13.84
CA ALA A 159 4.11 -4.07 14.69
C ALA A 159 4.40 -3.30 15.99
N VAL A 160 4.28 -1.95 15.94
CA VAL A 160 4.43 -1.09 17.12
C VAL A 160 3.13 -0.99 17.92
N ALA A 161 1.98 -0.94 17.23
CA ALA A 161 0.67 -0.69 17.83
C ALA A 161 0.06 -1.92 18.52
N LEU A 162 0.39 -3.14 18.06
CA LEU A 162 -0.34 -4.33 18.44
C LEU A 162 0.41 -5.21 19.45
N SER A 163 -0.36 -5.75 20.38
CA SER A 163 -0.08 -6.96 21.12
C SER A 163 -1.08 -8.05 20.67
N PRO A 164 -0.77 -9.34 20.89
CA PRO A 164 -1.66 -10.43 20.48
C PRO A 164 -3.08 -10.26 21.01
N GLY A 165 -4.06 -10.41 20.14
CA GLY A 165 -5.48 -10.27 20.45
C GLY A 165 -5.99 -8.83 20.57
N ARG A 166 -5.12 -7.80 20.38
CA ARG A 166 -5.56 -6.41 20.46
C ARG A 166 -6.54 -6.08 19.35
N ARG A 167 -7.69 -5.52 19.74
CA ARG A 167 -8.72 -5.11 18.79
C ARG A 167 -8.28 -3.89 17.99
N VAL A 168 -8.54 -3.95 16.66
CA VAL A 168 -8.33 -2.85 15.73
C VAL A 168 -9.63 -2.56 15.00
N MET A 169 -10.17 -1.38 15.18
CA MET A 169 -11.40 -0.93 14.53
C MET A 169 -11.11 -0.58 13.06
N LEU A 170 -11.92 -1.13 12.17
CA LEU A 170 -11.83 -0.95 10.71
C LEU A 170 -13.20 -0.60 10.16
N ALA A 171 -13.30 0.41 9.31
CA ALA A 171 -14.56 0.71 8.62
C ALA A 171 -14.98 -0.48 7.73
N ASP A 172 -16.29 -0.77 7.71
CA ASP A 172 -16.90 -1.73 6.80
C ASP A 172 -18.14 -1.09 6.13
N PRO A 173 -18.07 -0.78 4.81
CA PRO A 173 -17.04 -1.16 3.84
C PRO A 173 -15.71 -0.41 4.03
N GLY A 174 -14.59 -1.10 3.72
CA GLY A 174 -13.24 -0.57 3.80
C GLY A 174 -12.25 -1.38 2.96
N TYR A 175 -10.98 -0.98 2.94
CA TYR A 175 -9.97 -1.67 2.17
C TYR A 175 -9.67 -3.07 2.75
N PRO A 176 -9.93 -4.16 1.99
CA PRO A 176 -9.92 -5.51 2.55
C PRO A 176 -8.57 -5.96 3.14
N CYS A 177 -7.45 -5.39 2.65
CA CYS A 177 -6.13 -5.78 3.14
C CYS A 177 -5.86 -5.36 4.59
N TYR A 178 -6.59 -4.37 5.14
CA TYR A 178 -6.41 -4.00 6.55
C TYR A 178 -6.69 -5.16 7.49
N PHE A 179 -7.74 -5.95 7.22
CA PHE A 179 -8.06 -7.15 7.98
C PHE A 179 -6.90 -8.15 7.98
N ASN A 180 -6.26 -8.34 6.83
CA ASN A 180 -5.13 -9.23 6.68
C ASN A 180 -3.90 -8.71 7.41
N PHE A 181 -3.60 -7.40 7.30
CA PHE A 181 -2.50 -6.79 8.05
C PHE A 181 -2.67 -6.94 9.54
N VAL A 182 -3.86 -6.66 10.08
CA VAL A 182 -4.14 -6.80 11.52
C VAL A 182 -3.92 -8.24 11.98
N ARG A 183 -4.43 -9.23 11.24
CA ARG A 183 -4.24 -10.66 11.54
C ARG A 183 -2.77 -11.08 11.46
N LEU A 184 -2.03 -10.58 10.48
CA LEU A 184 -0.61 -10.88 10.31
C LEU A 184 0.21 -10.51 11.55
N TYR A 185 -0.20 -9.47 12.26
CA TYR A 185 0.41 -9.02 13.52
C TYR A 185 -0.34 -9.50 14.76
N SER A 186 -1.12 -10.59 14.62
CA SER A 186 -1.86 -11.23 15.72
C SER A 186 -2.89 -10.34 16.40
N GLY A 187 -3.33 -9.26 15.76
CA GLY A 187 -4.44 -8.43 16.23
C GLY A 187 -5.80 -9.04 15.89
N ASP A 188 -6.84 -8.50 16.53
CA ASP A 188 -8.26 -8.83 16.29
C ASP A 188 -8.90 -7.74 15.41
N PRO A 189 -9.10 -7.97 14.09
CA PRO A 189 -9.73 -6.98 13.24
C PRO A 189 -11.24 -6.91 13.52
N HIS A 190 -11.69 -5.78 14.02
CA HIS A 190 -13.08 -5.50 14.35
C HIS A 190 -13.73 -4.60 13.31
N ALA A 191 -14.65 -5.17 12.52
CA ALA A 191 -15.43 -4.42 11.53
C ALA A 191 -16.43 -3.50 12.25
N VAL A 192 -16.37 -2.22 11.91
CA VAL A 192 -17.33 -1.20 12.37
C VAL A 192 -18.20 -0.82 11.18
N PRO A 193 -19.50 -1.17 11.17
CA PRO A 193 -20.39 -0.80 10.10
C PRO A 193 -20.47 0.71 9.94
N VAL A 194 -20.28 1.19 8.71
CA VAL A 194 -20.41 2.60 8.33
C VAL A 194 -21.30 2.73 7.10
N GLY A 195 -22.13 3.75 7.07
CA GLY A 195 -23.10 3.97 6.00
C GLY A 195 -23.05 5.39 5.44
N PRO A 196 -24.03 5.73 4.57
CA PRO A 196 -24.14 7.06 4.00
C PRO A 196 -24.26 8.17 5.05
N GLU A 197 -24.85 7.88 6.22
CA GLU A 197 -25.03 8.84 7.31
C GLU A 197 -23.70 9.26 7.95
N GLN A 198 -22.65 8.45 7.79
CA GLN A 198 -21.28 8.73 8.24
C GLN A 198 -20.34 9.00 7.08
N ASP A 199 -20.86 9.25 5.86
CA ASP A 199 -20.04 9.31 4.64
C ASP A 199 -19.09 8.10 4.48
N PHE A 200 -19.48 6.94 5.02
CA PHE A 200 -18.67 5.71 5.07
C PHE A 200 -17.35 5.83 5.83
N HIS A 201 -17.26 6.72 6.82
CA HIS A 201 -16.08 6.90 7.65
C HIS A 201 -16.31 6.55 9.11
N LEU A 202 -15.24 6.12 9.78
CA LEU A 202 -15.22 6.09 11.24
C LEU A 202 -15.32 7.51 11.80
N ASN A 203 -15.98 7.64 12.93
CA ASN A 203 -16.00 8.86 13.73
C ASN A 203 -15.77 8.53 15.22
N ALA A 204 -15.54 9.54 16.04
CA ALA A 204 -15.26 9.35 17.47
C ALA A 204 -16.39 8.63 18.23
N ALA A 205 -17.65 8.89 17.85
CA ALA A 205 -18.81 8.24 18.50
C ALA A 205 -18.86 6.73 18.20
N LEU A 206 -18.67 6.33 16.94
CA LEU A 206 -18.58 4.92 16.55
C LEU A 206 -17.39 4.23 17.21
N CYS A 207 -16.22 4.87 17.19
CA CYS A 207 -15.02 4.29 17.80
C CYS A 207 -15.23 4.10 19.31
N ARG A 208 -15.83 5.05 20.01
CA ARG A 208 -16.16 4.94 21.44
C ARG A 208 -17.12 3.78 21.72
N ALA A 209 -18.11 3.57 20.87
CA ALA A 209 -19.07 2.48 21.01
C ALA A 209 -18.45 1.09 20.76
N HIS A 210 -17.40 0.99 19.95
CA HIS A 210 -16.81 -0.26 19.48
C HIS A 210 -15.44 -0.60 20.08
N CYS A 211 -14.80 0.31 20.84
CA CYS A 211 -13.45 0.08 21.40
C CYS A 211 -13.39 -1.01 22.48
N GLY A 212 -14.52 -1.32 23.12
CA GLY A 212 -14.62 -2.43 24.10
C GLY A 212 -13.92 -2.17 25.44
N GLY A 213 -13.59 -0.91 25.75
CA GLY A 213 -12.96 -0.53 27.03
C GLY A 213 -11.43 -0.65 27.06
N ASP A 214 -10.82 -1.14 25.99
CA ASP A 214 -9.35 -1.15 25.82
C ASP A 214 -8.86 0.20 25.28
N VAL A 215 -7.53 0.42 25.34
CA VAL A 215 -6.91 1.56 24.63
C VAL A 215 -7.20 1.42 23.13
N PRO A 216 -7.89 2.40 22.50
CA PRO A 216 -8.39 2.23 21.14
C PRO A 216 -7.27 2.16 20.11
N VAL A 217 -7.47 1.29 19.11
CA VAL A 217 -6.64 1.25 17.88
C VAL A 217 -7.59 1.24 16.70
N ALA A 218 -7.34 2.08 15.69
CA ALA A 218 -8.11 2.07 14.45
C ALA A 218 -7.24 2.37 13.23
N ILE A 219 -7.69 1.89 12.06
CA ILE A 219 -7.22 2.35 10.76
C ILE A 219 -8.38 3.08 10.09
N SER A 220 -8.15 4.33 9.70
CA SER A 220 -9.10 5.16 8.96
C SER A 220 -8.48 5.65 7.67
N ALA A 221 -9.23 5.64 6.57
CA ALA A 221 -8.76 6.09 5.26
C ALA A 221 -9.59 7.26 4.75
N SER A 222 -8.94 8.32 4.28
CA SER A 222 -9.59 9.44 3.59
C SER A 222 -8.63 10.02 2.55
N PRO A 223 -9.01 10.04 1.26
CA PRO A 223 -10.21 9.43 0.64
C PRO A 223 -10.30 7.92 0.86
N SER A 224 -11.52 7.41 1.06
CA SER A 224 -11.74 6.01 1.40
C SER A 224 -11.71 5.09 0.17
N ASN A 225 -11.17 3.90 0.33
CA ASN A 225 -11.32 2.77 -0.59
C ASN A 225 -12.23 1.72 0.07
N PRO A 226 -13.40 1.32 -0.52
CA PRO A 226 -13.75 1.51 -1.94
C PRO A 226 -14.68 2.68 -2.25
N THR A 227 -15.14 3.47 -1.27
CA THR A 227 -16.27 4.39 -1.44
C THR A 227 -15.91 5.71 -2.14
N GLY A 228 -14.63 6.09 -2.17
CA GLY A 228 -14.15 7.34 -2.75
C GLY A 228 -14.55 8.59 -1.95
N THR A 229 -15.18 8.43 -0.80
CA THR A 229 -15.62 9.54 0.05
C THR A 229 -14.46 10.21 0.76
N VAL A 230 -14.55 11.52 0.95
CA VAL A 230 -13.55 12.34 1.67
C VAL A 230 -14.11 12.74 3.02
N MET A 231 -13.42 12.41 4.09
CA MET A 231 -13.82 12.75 5.46
C MET A 231 -13.87 14.27 5.67
N HIS A 232 -14.88 14.76 6.38
CA HIS A 232 -14.94 16.16 6.80
C HIS A 232 -13.84 16.48 7.81
N ALA A 233 -13.28 17.67 7.72
CA ALA A 233 -12.21 18.12 8.62
C ALA A 233 -12.61 18.07 10.09
N GLU A 234 -13.87 18.43 10.39
CA GLU A 234 -14.43 18.39 11.74
C GLU A 234 -14.49 16.96 12.29
N VAL A 235 -14.90 15.98 11.45
CA VAL A 235 -14.98 14.56 11.83
C VAL A 235 -13.59 14.00 12.09
N LEU A 236 -12.62 14.35 11.24
CA LEU A 236 -11.23 13.90 11.43
C LEU A 236 -10.62 14.54 12.70
N ARG A 237 -10.89 15.83 12.96
CA ARG A 237 -10.45 16.52 14.17
C ARG A 237 -10.97 15.81 15.42
N GLU A 238 -12.29 15.60 15.51
CA GLU A 238 -12.91 14.94 16.66
C GLU A 238 -12.35 13.52 16.86
N LEU A 239 -12.09 12.81 15.75
CA LEU A 239 -11.51 11.48 15.79
C LEU A 239 -10.08 11.51 16.34
N VAL A 240 -9.22 12.40 15.84
CA VAL A 240 -7.84 12.54 16.31
C VAL A 240 -7.79 12.95 17.77
N GLU A 241 -8.56 14.00 18.16
CA GLU A 241 -8.63 14.48 19.54
C GLU A 241 -9.11 13.39 20.51
N TRP A 242 -10.08 12.56 20.10
CA TRP A 242 -10.54 11.45 20.92
C TRP A 242 -9.44 10.38 21.10
N PHE A 243 -8.75 10.00 20.02
CA PHE A 243 -7.62 9.04 20.11
C PHE A 243 -6.50 9.55 21.01
N GLU A 244 -6.17 10.84 20.93
CA GLU A 244 -5.17 11.45 21.81
C GLU A 244 -5.61 11.43 23.29
N ALA A 245 -6.86 11.81 23.57
CA ALA A 245 -7.41 11.80 24.92
C ALA A 245 -7.41 10.39 25.55
N GLU A 246 -7.72 9.37 24.77
CA GLU A 246 -7.71 7.96 25.20
C GLU A 246 -6.31 7.32 25.14
N ARG A 247 -5.28 8.08 24.76
CA ARG A 247 -3.92 7.55 24.48
C ARG A 247 -3.95 6.38 23.49
N GLY A 248 -4.91 6.43 22.57
CA GLY A 248 -5.12 5.46 21.52
C GLY A 248 -4.15 5.62 20.37
N ILE A 249 -4.25 4.69 19.41
CA ILE A 249 -3.43 4.70 18.20
C ILE A 249 -4.35 4.80 17.00
N LEU A 250 -4.28 5.94 16.30
CA LEU A 250 -4.92 6.14 15.01
C LEU A 250 -3.90 5.97 13.89
N ILE A 251 -4.19 5.10 12.93
CA ILE A 251 -3.45 4.99 11.68
C ILE A 251 -4.32 5.64 10.59
N SER A 252 -3.89 6.80 10.10
CA SER A 252 -4.58 7.55 9.04
C SER A 252 -3.96 7.19 7.69
N ASP A 253 -4.75 6.51 6.85
CA ASP A 253 -4.37 6.23 5.47
C ASP A 253 -4.74 7.40 4.56
N GLU A 254 -3.73 8.15 4.16
CA GLU A 254 -3.83 9.35 3.34
C GLU A 254 -3.28 9.13 1.91
N ILE A 255 -3.21 7.87 1.47
CA ILE A 255 -2.56 7.48 0.20
C ILE A 255 -3.19 8.15 -1.03
N TYR A 256 -4.46 8.54 -0.93
CA TYR A 256 -5.20 9.16 -2.04
C TYR A 256 -5.26 10.68 -1.99
N HIS A 257 -4.56 11.33 -1.05
CA HIS A 257 -4.49 12.79 -1.00
C HIS A 257 -3.94 13.37 -2.31
N GLY A 258 -4.63 14.37 -2.86
CA GLY A 258 -4.34 14.98 -4.15
C GLY A 258 -5.14 14.43 -5.32
N LEU A 259 -5.89 13.32 -5.13
CA LEU A 259 -6.76 12.71 -6.15
C LEU A 259 -8.25 12.99 -5.91
N GLU A 260 -8.57 13.77 -4.90
CA GLU A 260 -9.94 14.16 -4.56
C GLU A 260 -10.51 15.18 -5.52
N TYR A 261 -11.84 15.15 -5.71
CA TYR A 261 -12.62 16.12 -6.45
C TYR A 261 -13.55 16.91 -5.53
N GLY A 262 -13.55 18.22 -5.68
CA GLY A 262 -14.45 19.13 -4.95
C GLY A 262 -13.96 19.50 -3.55
N ARG A 263 -13.88 18.55 -2.62
CA ARG A 263 -13.38 18.79 -1.26
C ARG A 263 -11.91 18.39 -1.18
N GLN A 264 -11.08 19.26 -0.60
CA GLN A 264 -9.69 18.91 -0.31
C GLN A 264 -9.61 18.06 0.95
N SER A 265 -8.73 17.05 0.91
CA SER A 265 -8.37 16.25 2.08
C SER A 265 -7.51 17.07 3.04
N VAL A 266 -7.72 16.84 4.33
CA VAL A 266 -6.92 17.37 5.44
C VAL A 266 -6.13 16.21 6.07
N SER A 267 -4.92 16.50 6.54
CA SER A 267 -4.11 15.48 7.21
C SER A 267 -4.49 15.34 8.68
N ALA A 268 -4.44 14.14 9.22
CA ALA A 268 -4.61 13.91 10.66
C ALA A 268 -3.59 14.71 11.49
N LEU A 269 -2.42 15.00 10.94
CA LEU A 269 -1.38 15.79 11.60
C LEU A 269 -1.72 17.28 11.74
N GLU A 270 -2.79 17.78 11.10
CA GLU A 270 -3.29 19.13 11.34
C GLU A 270 -4.00 19.26 12.69
N PHE A 271 -4.42 18.13 13.28
CA PHE A 271 -5.24 18.08 14.49
C PHE A 271 -4.55 17.42 15.69
N GLY A 272 -3.42 16.72 15.47
CA GLY A 272 -2.69 16.05 16.53
C GLY A 272 -1.33 15.51 16.08
N GLU A 273 -0.50 15.13 17.06
CA GLU A 273 0.87 14.69 16.78
C GLU A 273 1.07 13.17 16.90
N HIS A 274 0.08 12.42 17.41
CA HIS A 274 0.23 11.01 17.77
C HIS A 274 -0.36 10.03 16.76
N ALA A 275 -1.00 10.52 15.67
CA ALA A 275 -1.44 9.65 14.59
C ALA A 275 -0.25 9.13 13.76
N PHE A 276 -0.31 7.85 13.36
CA PHE A 276 0.51 7.34 12.28
C PHE A 276 -0.14 7.72 10.95
N VAL A 277 0.51 8.55 10.16
CA VAL A 277 0.03 8.91 8.81
C VAL A 277 0.74 8.04 7.78
N VAL A 278 -0.02 7.35 6.96
CA VAL A 278 0.47 6.55 5.83
C VAL A 278 0.16 7.28 4.54
N ASN A 279 1.20 7.60 3.79
CA ASN A 279 1.08 8.19 2.45
C ASN A 279 2.00 7.44 1.48
N SER A 280 1.92 7.72 0.18
CA SER A 280 2.72 7.01 -0.81
C SER A 280 2.92 7.81 -2.09
N PHE A 281 4.02 7.58 -2.76
CA PHE A 281 4.25 8.08 -4.11
C PHE A 281 3.49 7.29 -5.19
N SER A 282 2.81 6.20 -4.81
CA SER A 282 2.18 5.27 -5.76
C SER A 282 0.97 5.84 -6.49
N LYS A 283 0.18 6.70 -5.84
CA LYS A 283 -1.11 7.15 -6.38
C LYS A 283 -1.01 8.53 -7.00
N TYR A 284 -1.00 9.58 -6.22
CA TYR A 284 -0.95 10.95 -6.72
C TYR A 284 0.26 11.23 -7.62
N PHE A 285 1.43 10.69 -7.29
CA PHE A 285 2.66 10.90 -8.06
C PHE A 285 2.87 9.88 -9.19
N GLY A 286 1.96 8.92 -9.40
CA GLY A 286 2.04 7.95 -10.49
C GLY A 286 3.24 7.01 -10.43
N MET A 287 3.78 6.70 -9.24
CA MET A 287 5.02 5.92 -9.08
C MET A 287 4.77 4.48 -8.60
N SER A 288 3.62 3.87 -8.92
CA SER A 288 3.22 2.55 -8.39
C SER A 288 4.25 1.44 -8.61
N ALA A 289 4.87 1.39 -9.78
CA ALA A 289 5.91 0.40 -10.09
C ALA A 289 7.28 0.78 -9.51
N SER A 290 7.60 2.08 -9.47
CA SER A 290 8.90 2.61 -9.04
C SER A 290 9.10 2.49 -7.52
N VAL A 291 8.04 2.64 -6.74
CA VAL A 291 8.09 2.51 -5.27
C VAL A 291 8.46 1.09 -4.82
N ARG A 292 8.20 0.08 -5.63
CA ARG A 292 8.62 -1.31 -5.34
C ARG A 292 10.12 -1.55 -5.51
N THR A 293 10.80 -0.67 -6.22
CA THR A 293 12.21 -0.86 -6.61
C THR A 293 13.17 0.06 -5.87
N LEU A 294 12.69 1.19 -5.35
CA LEU A 294 13.53 2.25 -4.75
C LEU A 294 13.42 2.35 -3.22
N CYS A 295 12.64 1.48 -2.58
CA CYS A 295 12.49 1.49 -1.13
C CYS A 295 13.40 0.48 -0.44
#